data_926b14e4c59c8103baf115bc947b921b
#
_entry.id   926b14e4c59c8103baf115bc947b921b
#
_cell.length_a   1.000
_cell.length_b   1.000
_cell.length_c   1.000
_cell.angle_alpha   90.00
_cell.angle_beta   90.00
_cell.angle_gamma   90.00
#
_symmetry.space_group_name_H-M   'P 1'
#
loop_
_entity.id
_entity.type
_entity.pdbx_description
1 polymer ?
#
loop_
_entity_poly.entity_id
_entity_poly.type
_entity_poly.pdbx_seq_one_letter_code
_entity_poly.pdbx_strand_id
1 'polypeptide(L)'
;MKYMNIILILLLTILTAITRLAPHPPNFTPLLSIAMFCGLIFNHRLSFCIPLSAMILSDLWIGFHDVLFFVYLPLLFVFVIGYQFKKSVNFKNIFMMSLSSSLIFFIVSNFGVWLIGYPKTISGLYICYISAIPFFHSTLISTLMYSSIFLFVYRYLTSNNLVLYKKS
;
A
#
# COMPACT_ATOMS: atom_id res chain seq x y z
N MET A 1 -4.23 11.78 -23.98
CA MET A 1 -4.75 11.45 -22.64
C MET A 1 -4.64 9.97 -22.28
N LYS A 2 -5.12 9.02 -23.10
CA LYS A 2 -5.06 7.57 -22.80
C LYS A 2 -3.64 7.04 -22.58
N TYR A 3 -2.68 7.45 -23.40
CA TYR A 3 -1.27 7.03 -23.31
C TYR A 3 -0.54 7.64 -22.10
N MET A 4 -0.84 8.86 -21.71
CA MET A 4 -0.25 9.52 -20.54
C MET A 4 -0.62 8.80 -19.24
N ASN A 5 -1.85 8.28 -19.14
CA ASN A 5 -2.26 7.46 -17.98
C ASN A 5 -1.51 6.12 -17.93
N ILE A 6 -1.24 5.50 -19.07
CA ILE A 6 -0.49 4.24 -19.14
C ILE A 6 0.97 4.46 -18.71
N ILE A 7 1.63 5.50 -19.21
CA ILE A 7 3.01 5.85 -18.84
C ILE A 7 3.09 6.12 -17.33
N LEU A 8 2.15 6.88 -16.77
CA LEU A 8 2.12 7.15 -15.33
C LEU A 8 1.95 5.87 -14.51
N ILE A 9 1.07 4.96 -14.94
CA ILE A 9 0.87 3.66 -14.30
C ILE A 9 2.17 2.86 -14.31
N LEU A 10 2.82 2.75 -15.45
CA LEU A 10 4.09 2.03 -15.58
C LEU A 10 5.19 2.64 -14.72
N LEU A 11 5.33 3.96 -14.71
CA LEU A 11 6.30 4.67 -13.88
C LEU A 11 6.05 4.42 -12.38
N LEU A 12 4.82 4.53 -11.91
CA LEU A 12 4.46 4.26 -10.52
C LEU A 12 4.73 2.80 -10.14
N THR A 13 4.41 1.86 -11.02
CA THR A 13 4.68 0.44 -10.80
C THR A 13 6.18 0.16 -10.67
N ILE A 14 6.98 0.66 -11.61
CA ILE A 14 8.44 0.46 -11.62
C ILE A 14 9.07 1.14 -10.41
N LEU A 15 8.71 2.39 -10.13
CA LEU A 15 9.23 3.13 -8.98
C LEU A 15 8.94 2.40 -7.66
N THR A 16 7.71 1.89 -7.50
CA THR A 16 7.32 1.11 -6.32
C THR A 16 8.12 -0.19 -6.19
N ALA A 17 8.32 -0.91 -7.30
CA ALA A 17 9.10 -2.12 -7.30
C ALA A 17 10.58 -1.83 -6.93
N ILE A 18 11.18 -0.77 -7.47
CA ILE A 18 12.55 -0.35 -7.16
C ILE A 18 12.69 -0.01 -5.67
N THR A 19 11.72 0.71 -5.07
CA THR A 19 11.80 1.05 -3.63
C THR A 19 11.76 -0.19 -2.73
N ARG A 20 11.16 -1.31 -3.19
CA ARG A 20 11.20 -2.58 -2.44
C ARG A 20 12.53 -3.32 -2.59
N LEU A 21 13.25 -3.12 -3.70
CA LEU A 21 14.54 -3.73 -3.94
C LEU A 21 15.70 -2.95 -3.32
N ALA A 22 15.52 -1.65 -3.08
CA ALA A 22 16.52 -0.82 -2.42
C ALA A 22 16.67 -1.22 -0.93
N PRO A 23 17.85 -1.06 -0.31
CA PRO A 23 18.02 -1.28 1.12
C PRO A 23 17.10 -0.35 1.94
N HIS A 24 16.22 -0.93 2.75
CA HIS A 24 15.30 -0.19 3.62
C HIS A 24 14.97 -1.02 4.88
N PRO A 25 14.51 -0.38 5.98
CA PRO A 25 13.97 -1.11 7.12
C PRO A 25 12.82 -2.04 6.70
N PRO A 26 12.63 -3.18 7.36
CA PRO A 26 11.52 -4.09 7.04
C PRO A 26 10.18 -3.37 6.95
N ASN A 27 9.40 -3.64 5.90
CA ASN A 27 8.10 -3.02 5.59
C ASN A 27 8.10 -1.50 5.36
N PHE A 28 9.28 -0.85 5.28
CA PHE A 28 9.38 0.58 5.03
C PHE A 28 9.32 0.89 3.53
N THR A 29 8.14 0.74 2.93
CA THR A 29 7.92 0.93 1.49
C THR A 29 6.68 1.78 1.21
N PRO A 30 6.55 2.41 0.03
CA PRO A 30 5.37 3.19 -0.35
C PRO A 30 4.16 2.33 -0.74
N LEU A 31 4.26 1.01 -0.68
CA LEU A 31 3.32 0.07 -1.29
C LEU A 31 1.88 0.26 -0.82
N LEU A 32 1.64 0.36 0.51
CA LEU A 32 0.30 0.58 1.06
C LEU A 32 -0.25 1.95 0.66
N SER A 33 0.60 2.98 0.68
CA SER A 33 0.24 4.34 0.26
C SER A 33 -0.16 4.36 -1.22
N ILE A 34 0.57 3.66 -2.08
CA ILE A 34 0.23 3.56 -3.52
C ILE A 34 -1.07 2.79 -3.71
N ALA A 35 -1.28 1.66 -3.02
CA ALA A 35 -2.53 0.92 -3.09
C ALA A 35 -3.73 1.80 -2.70
N MET A 36 -3.60 2.54 -1.59
CA MET A 36 -4.61 3.49 -1.13
C MET A 36 -4.87 4.62 -2.14
N PHE A 37 -3.82 5.26 -2.66
CA PHE A 37 -3.94 6.36 -3.63
C PHE A 37 -4.44 5.88 -4.99
N CYS A 38 -4.15 4.66 -5.41
CA CYS A 38 -4.74 4.06 -6.60
C CYS A 38 -6.27 3.97 -6.48
N GLY A 39 -6.79 3.57 -5.31
CA GLY A 39 -8.23 3.59 -5.05
C GLY A 39 -8.81 5.00 -4.99
N LEU A 40 -8.07 5.94 -4.36
CA LEU A 40 -8.52 7.30 -4.09
C LEU A 40 -8.61 8.18 -5.35
N ILE A 41 -7.60 8.10 -6.24
CA ILE A 41 -7.43 9.02 -7.37
C ILE A 41 -7.99 8.45 -8.66
N PHE A 42 -7.71 7.19 -8.96
CA PHE A 42 -8.10 6.61 -10.24
C PHE A 42 -9.57 6.18 -10.26
N ASN A 43 -10.26 6.52 -11.35
CA ASN A 43 -11.68 6.17 -11.53
C ASN A 43 -11.88 4.75 -12.09
N HIS A 44 -10.82 4.01 -12.27
CA HIS A 44 -10.85 2.70 -12.90
C HIS A 44 -10.48 1.60 -11.91
N ARG A 45 -11.31 0.55 -11.80
CA ARG A 45 -11.05 -0.57 -10.89
C ARG A 45 -9.72 -1.29 -11.16
N LEU A 46 -9.27 -1.30 -12.43
CA LEU A 46 -7.98 -1.88 -12.81
C LEU A 46 -6.75 -1.11 -12.27
N SER A 47 -6.92 0.06 -11.66
CA SER A 47 -5.81 0.75 -11.00
C SER A 47 -5.25 -0.03 -9.82
N PHE A 48 -5.98 -1.02 -9.29
CA PHE A 48 -5.46 -2.01 -8.35
C PHE A 48 -4.29 -2.82 -8.93
N CYS A 49 -4.23 -3.00 -10.23
CA CYS A 49 -3.11 -3.68 -10.88
C CYS A 49 -1.76 -2.99 -10.66
N ILE A 50 -1.72 -1.68 -10.34
CA ILE A 50 -0.47 -0.94 -10.09
C ILE A 50 0.27 -1.51 -8.87
N PRO A 51 -0.28 -1.48 -7.64
CA PRO A 51 0.40 -2.03 -6.48
C PRO A 51 0.61 -3.55 -6.59
N LEU A 52 -0.31 -4.26 -7.22
CA LEU A 52 -0.20 -5.71 -7.42
C LEU A 52 0.96 -6.08 -8.35
N SER A 53 1.08 -5.41 -9.50
CA SER A 53 2.19 -5.65 -10.43
C SER A 53 3.53 -5.22 -9.84
N ALA A 54 3.59 -4.15 -9.06
CA ALA A 54 4.81 -3.75 -8.35
C ALA A 54 5.27 -4.83 -7.35
N MET A 55 4.31 -5.44 -6.62
CA MET A 55 4.59 -6.59 -5.74
C MET A 55 5.16 -7.76 -6.53
N ILE A 56 4.45 -8.21 -7.57
CA ILE A 56 4.87 -9.35 -8.38
C ILE A 56 6.27 -9.11 -8.96
N LEU A 57 6.51 -7.94 -9.56
CA LEU A 57 7.81 -7.61 -10.15
C LEU A 57 8.94 -7.65 -9.14
N SER A 58 8.74 -7.11 -7.93
CA SER A 58 9.79 -7.17 -6.90
C SER A 58 9.95 -8.57 -6.32
N ASP A 59 8.87 -9.34 -6.15
CA ASP A 59 8.95 -10.69 -5.61
C ASP A 59 9.59 -11.70 -6.59
N LEU A 60 9.58 -11.41 -7.90
CA LEU A 60 10.38 -12.16 -8.87
C LEU A 60 11.89 -12.05 -8.63
N TRP A 61 12.36 -10.96 -8.02
CA TRP A 61 13.77 -10.74 -7.66
C TRP A 61 14.08 -11.15 -6.23
N ILE A 62 13.20 -10.84 -5.28
CA ILE A 62 13.39 -11.14 -3.84
C ILE A 62 13.18 -12.62 -3.57
N GLY A 63 12.33 -13.27 -4.37
CA GLY A 63 11.81 -14.61 -4.16
C GLY A 63 10.40 -14.60 -3.57
N PHE A 64 9.63 -15.61 -3.94
CA PHE A 64 8.30 -15.83 -3.37
C PHE A 64 8.41 -16.46 -1.99
N HIS A 65 7.55 -16.05 -1.07
CA HIS A 65 7.51 -16.52 0.31
C HIS A 65 6.16 -17.19 0.64
N ASP A 66 6.14 -18.09 1.61
CA ASP A 66 4.97 -18.90 1.94
C ASP A 66 3.74 -18.11 2.40
N VAL A 67 3.96 -16.91 2.96
CA VAL A 67 2.87 -16.02 3.42
C VAL A 67 2.36 -15.04 2.33
N LEU A 68 2.74 -15.25 1.08
CA LEU A 68 2.46 -14.35 -0.05
C LEU A 68 0.99 -13.94 -0.12
N PHE A 69 0.06 -14.87 -0.02
CA PHE A 69 -1.38 -14.59 -0.04
C PHE A 69 -1.79 -13.57 1.04
N PHE A 70 -1.25 -13.72 2.27
CA PHE A 70 -1.55 -12.85 3.40
C PHE A 70 -0.87 -11.47 3.33
N VAL A 71 0.08 -11.30 2.42
CA VAL A 71 0.71 -10.00 2.12
C VAL A 71 -0.01 -9.30 0.98
N TYR A 72 -0.49 -10.02 -0.03
CA TYR A 72 -1.20 -9.47 -1.19
C TYR A 72 -2.65 -9.11 -0.87
N LEU A 73 -3.34 -9.92 -0.06
CA LEU A 73 -4.74 -9.70 0.31
C LEU A 73 -4.98 -8.33 0.99
N PRO A 74 -4.17 -7.87 1.94
CA PRO A 74 -4.31 -6.53 2.52
C PRO A 74 -4.25 -5.40 1.51
N LEU A 75 -3.48 -5.52 0.41
CA LEU A 75 -3.41 -4.49 -0.62
C LEU A 75 -4.77 -4.25 -1.28
N LEU A 76 -5.56 -5.33 -1.46
CA LEU A 76 -6.92 -5.21 -1.98
C LEU A 76 -7.82 -4.43 -1.02
N PHE A 77 -7.76 -4.74 0.28
CA PHE A 77 -8.54 -4.01 1.29
C PHE A 77 -8.14 -2.53 1.35
N VAL A 78 -6.84 -2.25 1.32
CA VAL A 78 -6.31 -0.88 1.33
C VAL A 78 -6.75 -0.10 0.08
N PHE A 79 -6.76 -0.73 -1.09
CA PHE A 79 -7.29 -0.14 -2.30
C PHE A 79 -8.79 0.19 -2.18
N VAL A 80 -9.60 -0.73 -1.62
CA VAL A 80 -11.03 -0.54 -1.40
C VAL A 80 -11.29 0.62 -0.43
N ILE A 81 -10.51 0.74 0.64
CA ILE A 81 -10.56 1.89 1.56
C ILE A 81 -10.33 3.18 0.78
N GLY A 82 -9.26 3.27 -0.01
CA GLY A 82 -9.00 4.44 -0.86
C GLY A 82 -10.17 4.76 -1.79
N TYR A 83 -10.74 3.74 -2.40
CA TYR A 83 -11.89 3.90 -3.32
C TYR A 83 -13.14 4.45 -2.62
N GLN A 84 -13.42 4.04 -1.39
CA GLN A 84 -14.56 4.54 -0.60
C GLN A 84 -14.41 6.02 -0.24
N PHE A 85 -13.19 6.49 0.03
CA PHE A 85 -12.91 7.89 0.40
C PHE A 85 -12.61 8.82 -0.78
N LYS A 86 -12.83 8.39 -2.00
CA LYS A 86 -12.52 9.08 -3.25
C LYS A 86 -13.03 10.53 -3.36
N LYS A 87 -14.16 10.84 -2.73
CA LYS A 87 -14.77 12.18 -2.76
C LYS A 87 -14.21 13.13 -1.68
N SER A 88 -13.35 12.65 -0.80
CA SER A 88 -12.95 13.39 0.40
C SER A 88 -11.44 13.31 0.64
N VAL A 89 -10.66 13.91 -0.30
CA VAL A 89 -9.20 13.96 -0.23
C VAL A 89 -8.77 15.12 0.68
N ASN A 90 -8.65 14.85 1.98
CA ASN A 90 -8.15 15.80 2.96
C ASN A 90 -7.16 15.14 3.92
N PHE A 91 -6.41 15.94 4.67
CA PHE A 91 -5.37 15.44 5.57
C PHE A 91 -5.91 14.46 6.62
N LYS A 92 -7.05 14.77 7.23
CA LYS A 92 -7.68 13.92 8.25
C LYS A 92 -8.00 12.53 7.69
N ASN A 93 -8.62 12.47 6.51
CA ASN A 93 -8.99 11.20 5.90
C ASN A 93 -7.75 10.40 5.47
N ILE A 94 -6.73 11.07 4.90
CA ILE A 94 -5.46 10.41 4.56
C ILE A 94 -4.81 9.81 5.80
N PHE A 95 -4.77 10.55 6.91
CA PHE A 95 -4.24 10.06 8.17
C PHE A 95 -5.01 8.82 8.67
N MET A 96 -6.34 8.89 8.71
CA MET A 96 -7.20 7.78 9.16
C MET A 96 -7.07 6.55 8.25
N MET A 97 -7.03 6.76 6.93
CA MET A 97 -6.83 5.68 5.96
C MET A 97 -5.44 5.05 6.10
N SER A 98 -4.39 5.84 6.31
CA SER A 98 -3.02 5.32 6.51
C SER A 98 -2.94 4.46 7.78
N LEU A 99 -3.55 4.91 8.88
CA LEU A 99 -3.62 4.16 10.13
C LEU A 99 -4.38 2.83 9.93
N SER A 100 -5.57 2.89 9.34
CA SER A 100 -6.39 1.70 9.07
C SER A 100 -5.69 0.72 8.13
N SER A 101 -5.03 1.23 7.08
CA SER A 101 -4.28 0.41 6.11
C SER A 101 -3.13 -0.33 6.78
N SER A 102 -2.36 0.37 7.61
CA SER A 102 -1.23 -0.24 8.34
C SER A 102 -1.72 -1.29 9.34
N LEU A 103 -2.84 -1.04 10.01
CA LEU A 103 -3.44 -1.98 10.96
C LEU A 103 -3.97 -3.24 10.25
N ILE A 104 -4.68 -3.08 9.14
CA ILE A 104 -5.18 -4.20 8.34
C ILE A 104 -4.00 -5.04 7.82
N PHE A 105 -2.97 -4.40 7.29
CA PHE A 105 -1.77 -5.10 6.83
C PHE A 105 -1.12 -5.88 7.98
N PHE A 106 -0.94 -5.25 9.14
CA PHE A 106 -0.37 -5.90 10.32
C PHE A 106 -1.17 -7.12 10.77
N ILE A 107 -2.51 -6.98 10.87
CA ILE A 107 -3.37 -8.08 11.32
C ILE A 107 -3.32 -9.24 10.32
N VAL A 108 -3.53 -8.98 9.03
CA VAL A 108 -3.68 -10.05 8.03
C VAL A 108 -2.35 -10.71 7.72
N SER A 109 -1.26 -9.95 7.55
CA SER A 109 0.05 -10.54 7.23
C SER A 109 0.59 -11.39 8.38
N ASN A 110 0.46 -10.92 9.63
CA ASN A 110 0.94 -11.69 10.78
C ASN A 110 0.05 -12.88 11.12
N PHE A 111 -1.23 -12.84 10.77
CA PHE A 111 -2.08 -14.03 10.81
C PHE A 111 -1.52 -15.13 9.87
N GLY A 112 -1.09 -14.76 8.67
CA GLY A 112 -0.41 -15.68 7.76
C GLY A 112 0.91 -16.22 8.33
N VAL A 113 1.73 -15.36 8.90
CA VAL A 113 2.98 -15.75 9.57
C VAL A 113 2.71 -16.72 10.72
N TRP A 114 1.70 -16.46 11.55
CA TRP A 114 1.29 -17.39 12.60
C TRP A 114 0.85 -18.75 12.03
N LEU A 115 0.04 -18.74 10.97
CA LEU A 115 -0.45 -19.98 10.34
C LEU A 115 0.68 -20.86 9.79
N ILE A 116 1.81 -20.32 9.41
CA ILE A 116 2.89 -21.06 8.77
C ILE A 116 4.03 -21.34 9.74
N GLY A 117 4.41 -20.34 10.54
CA GLY A 117 5.68 -20.35 11.29
C GLY A 117 5.55 -20.57 12.80
N TYR A 118 4.32 -20.55 13.38
CA TYR A 118 4.14 -20.63 14.83
C TYR A 118 3.23 -21.79 15.25
N PRO A 119 3.34 -22.27 16.51
CA PRO A 119 2.38 -23.25 17.05
C PRO A 119 0.94 -22.72 16.98
N LYS A 120 -0.02 -23.61 16.64
CA LYS A 120 -1.43 -23.26 16.47
C LYS A 120 -2.17 -23.17 17.83
N THR A 121 -1.57 -22.42 18.74
CA THR A 121 -2.08 -22.14 20.10
C THR A 121 -2.29 -20.65 20.31
N ILE A 122 -3.06 -20.29 21.33
CA ILE A 122 -3.26 -18.88 21.71
C ILE A 122 -1.93 -18.23 22.08
N SER A 123 -1.04 -18.94 22.78
CA SER A 123 0.29 -18.47 23.11
C SER A 123 1.16 -18.23 21.86
N GLY A 124 1.10 -19.14 20.88
CA GLY A 124 1.80 -18.96 19.59
C GLY A 124 1.30 -17.76 18.82
N LEU A 125 -0.02 -17.53 18.80
CA LEU A 125 -0.62 -16.32 18.22
C LEU A 125 -0.10 -15.05 18.91
N TYR A 126 -0.16 -15.03 20.25
CA TYR A 126 0.31 -13.90 21.06
C TYR A 126 1.79 -13.57 20.78
N ILE A 127 2.67 -14.57 20.81
CA ILE A 127 4.11 -14.40 20.55
C ILE A 127 4.34 -13.87 19.15
N CYS A 128 3.64 -14.39 18.13
CA CYS A 128 3.75 -13.92 16.75
C CYS A 128 3.45 -12.42 16.64
N TYR A 129 2.33 -11.97 17.18
CA TYR A 129 1.92 -10.58 17.09
C TYR A 129 2.80 -9.63 17.91
N ILE A 130 3.24 -10.03 19.10
CA ILE A 130 4.19 -9.22 19.91
C ILE A 130 5.53 -9.06 19.18
N SER A 131 6.06 -10.15 18.59
CA SER A 131 7.30 -10.10 17.83
C SER A 131 7.18 -9.24 16.55
N ALA A 132 5.98 -9.02 16.07
CA ALA A 132 5.71 -8.23 14.87
C ALA A 132 5.54 -6.71 15.13
N ILE A 133 5.44 -6.26 16.39
CA ILE A 133 5.25 -4.84 16.74
C ILE A 133 6.31 -3.91 16.11
N PRO A 134 7.61 -4.24 16.11
CA PRO A 134 8.63 -3.39 15.47
C PRO A 134 8.36 -3.17 13.97
N PHE A 135 7.88 -4.21 13.28
CA PHE A 135 7.53 -4.13 11.86
C PHE A 135 6.26 -3.29 11.62
N PHE A 136 5.32 -3.32 12.57
CA PHE A 136 4.13 -2.45 12.53
C PHE A 136 4.51 -0.96 12.61
N HIS A 137 5.44 -0.58 13.51
CA HIS A 137 5.92 0.80 13.59
C HIS A 137 6.53 1.25 12.26
N SER A 138 7.37 0.43 11.65
CA SER A 138 7.97 0.70 10.35
C SER A 138 6.90 0.87 9.25
N THR A 139 5.93 -0.03 9.18
CA THR A 139 4.79 0.04 8.25
C THR A 139 3.98 1.32 8.43
N LEU A 140 3.65 1.66 9.68
CA LEU A 140 2.83 2.83 10.00
C LEU A 140 3.55 4.13 9.63
N ILE A 141 4.81 4.27 10.02
CA ILE A 141 5.61 5.47 9.72
C ILE A 141 5.78 5.63 8.21
N SER A 142 6.13 4.56 7.49
CA SER A 142 6.28 4.62 6.04
C SER A 142 4.97 4.97 5.34
N THR A 143 3.86 4.36 5.74
CA THR A 143 2.54 4.63 5.15
C THR A 143 2.12 6.08 5.37
N LEU A 144 2.30 6.61 6.59
CA LEU A 144 2.00 8.02 6.90
C LEU A 144 2.89 8.98 6.10
N MET A 145 4.19 8.71 6.05
CA MET A 145 5.17 9.54 5.34
C MET A 145 4.87 9.60 3.84
N TYR A 146 4.77 8.44 3.19
CA TYR A 146 4.52 8.39 1.75
C TYR A 146 3.12 8.91 1.39
N SER A 147 2.10 8.65 2.21
CA SER A 147 0.76 9.19 1.97
C SER A 147 0.73 10.73 2.10
N SER A 148 1.51 11.30 3.01
CA SER A 148 1.64 12.76 3.14
C SER A 148 2.33 13.37 1.91
N ILE A 149 3.40 12.74 1.41
CA ILE A 149 4.09 13.15 0.19
C ILE A 149 3.12 13.09 -1.01
N PHE A 150 2.40 11.98 -1.16
CA PHE A 150 1.45 11.81 -2.26
C PHE A 150 0.28 12.80 -2.19
N LEU A 151 -0.21 13.12 -0.99
CA LEU A 151 -1.23 14.15 -0.80
C LEU A 151 -0.71 15.53 -1.22
N PHE A 152 0.52 15.88 -0.84
CA PHE A 152 1.14 17.14 -1.23
C PHE A 152 1.28 17.23 -2.76
N VAL A 153 1.84 16.19 -3.39
CA VAL A 153 1.98 16.12 -4.85
C VAL A 153 0.62 16.19 -5.54
N TYR A 154 -0.37 15.46 -5.06
CA TYR A 154 -1.73 15.48 -5.61
C TYR A 154 -2.34 16.89 -5.55
N ARG A 155 -2.23 17.58 -4.41
CA ARG A 155 -2.73 18.95 -4.26
C ARG A 155 -2.00 19.94 -5.16
N TYR A 156 -0.68 19.84 -5.25
CA TYR A 156 0.12 20.69 -6.12
C TYR A 156 -0.28 20.53 -7.60
N LEU A 157 -0.40 19.31 -8.06
CA LEU A 157 -0.80 19.01 -9.43
C LEU A 157 -2.24 19.48 -9.73
N THR A 158 -3.14 19.35 -8.77
CA THR A 158 -4.54 19.77 -8.91
C THR A 158 -4.68 21.29 -8.90
N SER A 159 -3.94 22.00 -8.04
CA SER A 159 -3.98 23.47 -7.98
C SER A 159 -3.42 24.14 -9.25
N ASN A 160 -2.47 23.50 -9.92
CA ASN A 160 -1.88 24.00 -11.16
C ASN A 160 -2.58 23.47 -12.43
N ASN A 161 -3.75 22.85 -12.31
CA ASN A 161 -4.51 22.25 -13.43
C ASN A 161 -3.70 21.24 -14.27
N LEU A 162 -2.65 20.64 -13.68
CA LEU A 162 -1.80 19.65 -14.35
C LEU A 162 -2.42 18.26 -14.35
N VAL A 163 -3.41 18.01 -13.50
CA VAL A 163 -4.21 16.78 -13.47
C VAL A 163 -5.51 17.04 -14.21
N LEU A 164 -5.62 16.51 -15.40
CA LEU A 164 -6.84 16.54 -16.21
C LEU A 164 -7.89 15.52 -15.67
N TYR A 165 -8.19 15.59 -14.37
CA TYR A 165 -9.28 14.82 -13.80
C TYR A 165 -10.56 15.65 -13.91
N LYS A 166 -11.31 15.41 -14.99
CA LYS A 166 -12.65 15.97 -15.14
C LYS A 166 -13.54 15.35 -14.06
N LYS A 167 -13.97 16.14 -13.07
CA LYS A 167 -15.06 15.79 -12.18
C LYS A 167 -16.27 15.45 -13.06
N SER A 168 -16.61 14.18 -13.18
CA SER A 168 -17.93 13.75 -13.67
C SER A 168 -18.88 13.66 -12.50
#